data_3089c6732eb63f95a25689c924e8700a
#
_entry.id   3089c6732eb63f95a25689c924e8700a
#
_cell.length_a   1.000
_cell.length_b   1.000
_cell.length_c   1.000
_cell.angle_alpha   90.00
_cell.angle_beta   90.00
_cell.angle_gamma   90.00
#
_symmetry.space_group_name_H-M   'P 1'
#
loop_
_entity.id
_entity.type
_entity.pdbx_description
1 polymer ?
#
loop_
_entity_poly.entity_id
_entity_poly.type
_entity_poly.pdbx_seq_one_letter_code
_entity_poly.pdbx_strand_id
1 'polypeptide(L)'
;MSKPKRIYISGKISGTSKAQYHSKFMEADHMLSIKGYTVINPIFLDFYDLEYEKYMTIDFILLETCDAIYMLHDWKDSPGAKREKAYAEWLGLEVVYQEEEEKHD
;
A
#
# COMPACT_ATOMS: atom_id res chain seq x y z
N MET A 1 18.36 18.47 -7.69
CA MET A 1 17.10 17.79 -7.92
C MET A 1 16.77 16.89 -6.76
N SER A 2 15.54 16.92 -6.36
CA SER A 2 15.12 16.05 -5.27
C SER A 2 14.79 14.68 -5.82
N LYS A 3 14.94 13.67 -4.98
CA LYS A 3 14.54 12.32 -5.33
C LYS A 3 13.02 12.22 -5.35
N PRO A 4 12.46 11.33 -6.17
CA PRO A 4 11.04 11.05 -6.10
C PRO A 4 10.67 10.57 -4.70
N LYS A 5 9.47 10.91 -4.26
CA LYS A 5 8.97 10.37 -3.00
C LYS A 5 8.69 8.88 -3.15
N ARG A 6 8.95 8.15 -2.08
CA ARG A 6 8.67 6.71 -2.03
C ARG A 6 7.34 6.51 -1.33
N ILE A 7 6.47 5.75 -1.96
CA ILE A 7 5.13 5.55 -1.42
C ILE A 7 4.80 4.07 -1.36
N TYR A 8 4.23 3.64 -0.25
CA TYR A 8 3.87 2.24 0.00
C TYR A 8 2.36 2.09 -0.19
N ILE A 9 1.93 1.06 -0.91
CA ILE A 9 0.51 0.82 -1.14
C ILE A 9 -0.03 -0.13 -0.08
N SER A 10 -1.11 0.27 0.57
CA SER A 10 -1.75 -0.52 1.63
C SER A 10 -3.23 -0.69 1.35
N GLY A 11 -3.73 -1.91 1.51
CA GLY A 11 -5.13 -2.20 1.25
C GLY A 11 -5.48 -3.61 1.66
N LYS A 12 -6.71 -4.01 1.36
CA LYS A 12 -7.22 -5.30 1.79
C LYS A 12 -6.71 -6.41 0.88
N ILE A 13 -6.14 -7.43 1.48
CA ILE A 13 -5.68 -8.62 0.77
C ILE A 13 -6.45 -9.84 1.24
N SER A 14 -6.49 -10.07 2.57
CA SER A 14 -7.18 -11.22 3.12
C SER A 14 -8.67 -11.15 2.84
N GLY A 15 -9.24 -12.27 2.43
CA GLY A 15 -10.68 -12.34 2.17
C GLY A 15 -11.05 -11.89 0.76
N THR A 16 -10.09 -11.56 -0.09
CA THR A 16 -10.35 -11.28 -1.49
C THR A 16 -9.55 -12.27 -2.33
N SER A 17 -9.97 -12.48 -3.58
CA SER A 17 -9.22 -13.37 -4.46
C SER A 17 -7.92 -12.72 -4.87
N LYS A 18 -6.93 -13.57 -5.22
CA LYS A 18 -5.64 -13.06 -5.65
C LYS A 18 -5.78 -12.16 -6.88
N ALA A 19 -6.65 -12.55 -7.83
CA ALA A 19 -6.85 -11.71 -9.00
C ALA A 19 -7.39 -10.34 -8.62
N GLN A 20 -8.29 -10.28 -7.64
CA GLN A 20 -8.89 -9.02 -7.24
C GLN A 20 -7.87 -8.10 -6.58
N TYR A 21 -7.12 -8.60 -5.59
CA TYR A 21 -6.21 -7.68 -4.92
C TYR A 21 -5.00 -7.33 -5.78
N HIS A 22 -4.54 -8.27 -6.63
CA HIS A 22 -3.47 -7.94 -7.57
C HIS A 22 -3.90 -6.82 -8.50
N SER A 23 -5.13 -6.90 -9.01
CA SER A 23 -5.63 -5.89 -9.94
C SER A 23 -5.62 -4.50 -9.30
N LYS A 24 -6.18 -4.38 -8.11
CA LYS A 24 -6.27 -3.04 -7.52
C LYS A 24 -4.92 -2.51 -7.07
N PHE A 25 -4.02 -3.37 -6.58
CA PHE A 25 -2.68 -2.94 -6.21
C PHE A 25 -1.88 -2.53 -7.45
N MET A 26 -2.01 -3.26 -8.55
CA MET A 26 -1.28 -2.92 -9.77
C MET A 26 -1.85 -1.66 -10.42
N GLU A 27 -3.14 -1.43 -10.34
CA GLU A 27 -3.71 -0.18 -10.85
C GLU A 27 -3.17 1.01 -10.09
N ALA A 28 -3.12 0.89 -8.77
CA ALA A 28 -2.57 1.97 -7.94
C ALA A 28 -1.09 2.18 -8.24
N ASP A 29 -0.34 1.08 -8.38
CA ASP A 29 1.08 1.14 -8.71
C ASP A 29 1.28 1.93 -10.00
N HIS A 30 0.53 1.59 -11.03
CA HIS A 30 0.66 2.25 -12.32
C HIS A 30 0.35 3.74 -12.22
N MET A 31 -0.74 4.07 -11.55
CA MET A 31 -1.16 5.46 -11.43
C MET A 31 -0.14 6.28 -10.64
N LEU A 32 0.34 5.73 -9.53
CA LEU A 32 1.31 6.43 -8.70
C LEU A 32 2.66 6.58 -9.42
N SER A 33 3.05 5.55 -10.18
CA SER A 33 4.28 5.62 -10.95
C SER A 33 4.21 6.73 -12.00
N ILE A 34 3.07 6.86 -12.66
CA ILE A 34 2.89 7.93 -13.65
C ILE A 34 3.01 9.28 -12.97
N LYS A 35 2.53 9.40 -11.74
CA LYS A 35 2.63 10.67 -11.01
C LYS A 35 4.03 10.97 -10.51
N GLY A 36 4.96 10.05 -10.69
CA GLY A 36 6.36 10.30 -10.36
C GLY A 36 6.83 9.71 -9.05
N TYR A 37 6.00 8.94 -8.37
CA TYR A 37 6.44 8.26 -7.13
C TYR A 37 7.33 7.07 -7.44
N THR A 38 8.21 6.74 -6.50
CA THR A 38 8.81 5.43 -6.45
C THR A 38 7.87 4.56 -5.63
N VAL A 39 7.28 3.55 -6.23
CA VAL A 39 6.18 2.80 -5.61
C VAL A 39 6.72 1.52 -4.99
N ILE A 40 6.35 1.29 -3.74
CA ILE A 40 6.64 0.05 -3.02
C ILE A 40 5.34 -0.73 -2.96
N ASN A 41 5.29 -1.84 -3.70
CA ASN A 41 4.06 -2.62 -3.85
C ASN A 41 4.24 -3.97 -3.18
N PRO A 42 3.61 -4.20 -2.01
CA PRO A 42 3.89 -5.39 -1.22
C PRO A 42 3.37 -6.69 -1.84
N ILE A 43 2.51 -6.62 -2.88
CA ILE A 43 2.03 -7.88 -3.46
C ILE A 43 3.16 -8.66 -4.13
N PHE A 44 4.30 -8.02 -4.41
CA PHE A 44 5.44 -8.75 -4.97
C PHE A 44 6.01 -9.75 -3.98
N LEU A 45 5.65 -9.65 -2.69
CA LEU A 45 6.09 -10.64 -1.70
C LEU A 45 5.27 -11.93 -1.75
N ASP A 46 4.21 -12.00 -2.56
CA ASP A 46 3.35 -13.17 -2.62
C ASP A 46 4.11 -14.44 -3.01
N PHE A 47 5.22 -14.30 -3.73
CA PHE A 47 6.00 -15.45 -4.14
C PHE A 47 6.54 -16.26 -2.97
N TYR A 48 6.66 -15.64 -1.80
CA TYR A 48 7.38 -16.27 -0.70
C TYR A 48 6.48 -17.09 0.22
N ASP A 49 5.16 -16.96 0.08
CA ASP A 49 4.18 -17.77 0.82
C ASP A 49 4.51 -17.78 2.31
N LEU A 50 4.59 -16.60 2.91
CA LEU A 50 4.97 -16.45 4.29
C LEU A 50 3.75 -16.41 5.19
N GLU A 51 3.97 -16.66 6.49
CA GLU A 51 2.93 -16.45 7.48
C GLU A 51 2.62 -14.96 7.62
N TYR A 52 1.40 -14.67 8.02
CA TYR A 52 0.90 -13.31 8.10
C TYR A 52 1.83 -12.36 8.87
N GLU A 53 2.31 -12.81 10.05
CA GLU A 53 3.15 -11.92 10.85
C GLU A 53 4.51 -11.67 10.20
N LYS A 54 4.99 -12.60 9.38
CA LYS A 54 6.22 -12.37 8.65
C LYS A 54 6.03 -11.32 7.56
N TYR A 55 4.90 -11.38 6.86
CA TYR A 55 4.57 -10.33 5.90
C TYR A 55 4.48 -8.97 6.60
N MET A 56 3.83 -8.92 7.76
CA MET A 56 3.70 -7.65 8.47
C MET A 56 5.07 -7.10 8.88
N THR A 57 5.96 -7.97 9.32
CA THR A 57 7.32 -7.55 9.69
C THR A 57 8.04 -6.94 8.49
N ILE A 58 7.97 -7.60 7.35
CA ILE A 58 8.63 -7.10 6.14
C ILE A 58 7.98 -5.80 5.70
N ASP A 59 6.64 -5.75 5.73
CA ASP A 59 5.92 -4.55 5.33
C ASP A 59 6.31 -3.36 6.19
N PHE A 60 6.47 -3.56 7.50
CA PHE A 60 6.88 -2.48 8.40
C PHE A 60 8.27 -1.98 8.03
N ILE A 61 9.19 -2.88 7.71
CA ILE A 61 10.53 -2.48 7.28
C ILE A 61 10.46 -1.69 5.99
N LEU A 62 9.62 -2.13 5.04
CA LEU A 62 9.44 -1.38 3.80
C LEU A 62 8.88 0.01 4.06
N LEU A 63 7.94 0.13 4.99
CA LEU A 63 7.39 1.44 5.36
C LEU A 63 8.48 2.37 5.88
N GLU A 64 9.44 1.85 6.61
CA GLU A 64 10.54 2.66 7.14
C GLU A 64 11.37 3.29 6.03
N THR A 65 11.30 2.76 4.82
CA THR A 65 12.04 3.32 3.68
C THR A 65 11.21 4.32 2.89
N CYS A 66 9.99 4.60 3.31
CA CYS A 66 9.05 5.38 2.50
C CYS A 66 8.82 6.76 3.09
N ASP A 67 8.30 7.64 2.24
CA ASP A 67 7.90 8.99 2.63
C ASP A 67 6.40 9.09 2.84
N ALA A 68 5.64 8.15 2.27
CA ALA A 68 4.19 8.21 2.30
C ALA A 68 3.60 6.81 2.23
N ILE A 69 2.36 6.69 2.69
CA ILE A 69 1.57 5.48 2.54
C ILE A 69 0.29 5.83 1.79
N TYR A 70 -0.06 4.97 0.82
CA TYR A 70 -1.25 5.17 -0.01
C TYR A 70 -2.30 4.16 0.38
N MET A 71 -3.43 4.64 0.91
CA MET A 71 -4.48 3.78 1.43
C MET A 71 -5.52 3.51 0.34
N LEU A 72 -5.67 2.25 -0.06
CA LEU A 72 -6.73 1.88 -1.00
C LEU A 72 -8.09 2.00 -0.34
N HIS A 73 -9.16 2.07 -1.15
CA HIS A 73 -10.51 2.34 -0.64
C HIS A 73 -10.95 1.39 0.45
N ASP A 74 -10.51 0.13 0.39
CA ASP A 74 -10.97 -0.90 1.31
C ASP A 74 -10.11 -1.07 2.55
N TRP A 75 -9.23 -0.14 2.83
CA TRP A 75 -8.28 -0.29 3.93
C TRP A 75 -8.97 -0.47 5.29
N LYS A 76 -10.15 0.14 5.46
CA LYS A 76 -10.85 0.03 6.75
C LYS A 76 -11.33 -1.37 7.05
N ASP A 77 -11.46 -2.20 6.03
CA ASP A 77 -11.88 -3.59 6.18
C ASP A 77 -10.72 -4.55 6.32
N SER A 78 -9.51 -4.02 6.49
CA SER A 78 -8.30 -4.83 6.53
C SER A 78 -7.53 -4.56 7.83
N PRO A 79 -7.47 -5.55 8.74
CA PRO A 79 -6.66 -5.37 9.94
C PRO A 79 -5.20 -5.08 9.62
N GLY A 80 -4.65 -5.71 8.57
CA GLY A 80 -3.27 -5.47 8.18
C GLY A 80 -3.05 -4.05 7.70
N ALA A 81 -3.96 -3.54 6.86
CA ALA A 81 -3.82 -2.18 6.37
C ALA A 81 -3.95 -1.17 7.51
N LYS A 82 -4.82 -1.44 8.48
CA LYS A 82 -4.94 -0.57 9.64
C LYS A 82 -3.65 -0.53 10.45
N ARG A 83 -3.01 -1.69 10.61
CA ARG A 83 -1.73 -1.77 11.32
C ARG A 83 -0.65 -0.99 10.58
N GLU A 84 -0.64 -1.12 9.26
CA GLU A 84 0.35 -0.41 8.45
C GLU A 84 0.13 1.09 8.51
N LYS A 85 -1.13 1.52 8.46
CA LYS A 85 -1.43 2.95 8.57
C LYS A 85 -0.98 3.50 9.92
N ALA A 86 -1.27 2.77 11.00
CA ALA A 86 -0.87 3.22 12.33
C ALA A 86 0.65 3.34 12.44
N TYR A 87 1.37 2.38 11.88
CA TYR A 87 2.82 2.42 11.91
C TYR A 87 3.36 3.58 11.07
N ALA A 88 2.76 3.80 9.90
CA ALA A 88 3.15 4.92 9.05
C ALA A 88 2.95 6.24 9.76
N GLU A 89 1.83 6.39 10.48
CA GLU A 89 1.58 7.59 11.25
C GLU A 89 2.61 7.78 12.35
N TRP A 90 2.96 6.69 13.02
CA TRP A 90 3.99 6.74 14.06
C TRP A 90 5.34 7.17 13.49
N LEU A 91 5.64 6.71 12.27
CA LEU A 91 6.88 7.10 11.59
C LEU A 91 6.84 8.54 11.07
N GLY A 92 5.68 9.16 11.05
CA GLY A 92 5.55 10.51 10.52
C GLY A 92 5.37 10.57 9.01
N LEU A 93 4.98 9.47 8.38
CA LEU A 93 4.78 9.46 6.94
C LEU A 93 3.52 10.22 6.56
N GLU A 94 3.51 10.75 5.34
CA GLU A 94 2.32 11.35 4.78
C GLU A 94 1.31 10.24 4.48
N VAL A 95 0.03 10.43 4.86
CA VAL A 95 -1.02 9.46 4.56
C VAL A 95 -1.83 10.00 3.40
N VAL A 96 -1.83 9.26 2.29
CA VAL A 96 -2.54 9.64 1.08
C VAL A 96 -3.65 8.62 0.87
N TYR A 97 -4.86 9.08 0.60
CA TYR A 97 -6.00 8.19 0.40
C TYR A 97 -6.35 8.12 -1.08
N GLN A 98 -6.74 6.92 -1.51
CA GLN A 98 -7.22 6.74 -2.87
C GLN A 98 -8.46 7.60 -3.07
N GLU A 99 -8.44 8.37 -4.16
CA GLU A 99 -9.57 9.25 -4.44
C GLU A 99 -10.75 8.45 -4.94
N GLU A 100 -11.93 9.00 -4.70
CA GLU A 100 -13.15 8.37 -5.14
C GLU A 100 -13.70 9.11 -6.34
N GLU A 101 -12.85 9.35 -7.31
CA GLU A 101 -13.25 10.15 -8.45
C GLU A 101 -14.37 9.50 -9.20
N GLU A 102 -14.49 8.21 -9.07
CA GLU A 102 -15.54 7.53 -9.77
C GLU A 102 -16.89 7.87 -9.23
N LYS A 103 -16.94 8.58 -8.14
CA LYS A 103 -18.21 8.97 -7.62
C LYS A 103 -18.86 10.03 -8.43
N HIS A 104 -18.10 10.71 -9.22
CA HIS A 104 -18.74 11.66 -10.04
C HIS A 104 -19.53 10.93 -11.05
N ASP A 105 -20.41 11.16 -11.41
CA ASP A 105 -21.12 10.46 -12.36
C ASP A 105 -21.96 11.31 -13.09
#